data_67326e740fd40607bf35018d13e31138
#
_entry.id   67326e740fd40607bf35018d13e31138
#
_cell.length_a   1.000
_cell.length_b   1.000
_cell.length_c   1.000
_cell.angle_alpha   90.00
_cell.angle_beta   90.00
_cell.angle_gamma   90.00
#
_symmetry.space_group_name_H-M   'P 1'
#
loop_
_entity.id
_entity.type
_entity.pdbx_description
1 polymer ?
#
loop_
_entity_poly.entity_id
_entity_poly.type
_entity_poly.pdbx_seq_one_letter_code
_entity_poly.pdbx_strand_id
1 'polypeptide(L)'
;MPQNRTTSEQKPGKPLTRAFFARSVHKVAPDLIGVTLQVDGVGGLIVEVEAYHHTEPAAHSFHGPTPRNQVMFGPPGFVYVYRSYGIHWCVNFVCEREGSASAVLIRALQPTHGLAAMRRRRGLDDERALCSGPGKLTQALGITHKHNGLALDAAPFALQARASKPDIAVGVRIGLTKAVDLPWRYGLRGSKFLSKPF
;
A
#
# COMPACT_ATOMS: atom_id res chain seq x y z
N MET A 1 39.25 2.14 -16.88
CA MET A 1 38.80 1.00 -16.02
C MET A 1 37.47 1.36 -15.44
N PRO A 2 36.32 0.81 -15.87
CA PRO A 2 35.02 1.09 -15.23
C PRO A 2 34.92 0.30 -13.94
N GLN A 3 34.65 1.00 -12.84
CA GLN A 3 34.40 0.40 -11.53
C GLN A 3 33.04 -0.31 -11.55
N ASN A 4 33.09 -1.60 -11.39
CA ASN A 4 31.95 -2.48 -11.16
C ASN A 4 31.30 -2.12 -9.81
N ARG A 5 30.15 -1.41 -9.83
CA ARG A 5 29.29 -1.28 -8.64
C ARG A 5 28.57 -2.61 -8.45
N THR A 6 29.12 -3.45 -7.61
CA THR A 6 28.44 -4.62 -7.04
C THR A 6 27.20 -4.12 -6.29
N THR A 7 26.03 -4.34 -6.88
CA THR A 7 24.75 -4.26 -6.18
C THR A 7 24.77 -5.36 -5.13
N SER A 8 24.91 -4.99 -3.86
CA SER A 8 24.73 -5.90 -2.74
C SER A 8 23.29 -6.44 -2.80
N GLU A 9 23.11 -7.70 -3.16
CA GLU A 9 21.84 -8.40 -3.02
C GLU A 9 21.46 -8.43 -1.55
N GLN A 10 20.58 -7.53 -1.14
CA GLN A 10 20.00 -7.56 0.21
C GLN A 10 19.19 -8.84 0.34
N LYS A 11 19.51 -9.67 1.34
CA LYS A 11 18.73 -10.85 1.66
C LYS A 11 17.26 -10.49 1.80
N PRO A 12 16.34 -11.25 1.16
CA PRO A 12 14.92 -10.96 1.26
C PRO A 12 14.48 -10.99 2.73
N GLY A 13 13.67 -10.01 3.13
CA GLY A 13 13.11 -9.94 4.47
C GLY A 13 12.17 -11.13 4.75
N LYS A 14 11.87 -11.38 6.03
CA LYS A 14 10.88 -12.41 6.40
C LYS A 14 9.51 -12.05 5.81
N PRO A 15 8.71 -13.02 5.34
CA PRO A 15 7.34 -12.79 4.91
C PRO A 15 6.50 -12.19 6.04
N LEU A 16 5.61 -11.25 5.72
CA LEU A 16 4.62 -10.74 6.66
C LEU A 16 3.48 -11.76 6.79
N THR A 17 3.02 -11.96 8.02
CA THR A 17 1.91 -12.87 8.33
C THR A 17 0.66 -12.08 8.72
N ARG A 18 -0.48 -12.74 8.84
CA ARG A 18 -1.73 -12.13 9.33
C ARG A 18 -1.58 -11.45 10.68
N ALA A 19 -0.75 -11.98 11.57
CA ALA A 19 -0.47 -11.37 12.87
C ALA A 19 0.09 -9.95 12.76
N PHE A 20 0.82 -9.63 11.69
CA PHE A 20 1.27 -8.27 11.42
C PHE A 20 0.08 -7.30 11.27
N PHE A 21 -0.94 -7.71 10.52
CA PHE A 21 -2.13 -6.91 10.22
C PHE A 21 -3.18 -6.90 11.33
N ALA A 22 -3.16 -7.89 12.25
CA ALA A 22 -4.09 -7.95 13.38
C ALA A 22 -3.87 -6.85 14.43
N ARG A 23 -2.83 -6.04 14.28
CA ARG A 23 -2.50 -4.91 15.15
C ARG A 23 -3.32 -3.67 14.77
N SER A 24 -3.34 -2.66 15.67
CA SER A 24 -3.96 -1.36 15.38
C SER A 24 -3.45 -0.78 14.04
N VAL A 25 -4.36 -0.24 13.23
CA VAL A 25 -4.08 0.38 11.95
C VAL A 25 -3.01 1.48 12.05
N HIS A 26 -2.97 2.20 13.19
CA HIS A 26 -1.98 3.24 13.47
C HIS A 26 -0.57 2.70 13.74
N LYS A 27 -0.42 1.42 14.07
CA LYS A 27 0.87 0.71 14.17
C LYS A 27 1.25 0.07 12.85
N VAL A 28 0.27 -0.52 12.16
CA VAL A 28 0.49 -1.20 10.88
C VAL A 28 0.91 -0.20 9.80
N ALA A 29 0.25 0.96 9.68
CA ALA A 29 0.53 1.92 8.63
C ALA A 29 1.99 2.39 8.60
N PRO A 30 2.58 2.95 9.66
CA PRO A 30 4.00 3.32 9.65
C PRO A 30 4.94 2.12 9.51
N ASP A 31 4.55 0.94 9.99
CA ASP A 31 5.37 -0.28 9.88
C ASP A 31 5.39 -0.86 8.46
N LEU A 32 4.44 -0.50 7.60
CA LEU A 32 4.45 -0.85 6.18
C LEU A 32 5.44 -0.03 5.36
N ILE A 33 5.91 1.13 5.82
CA ILE A 33 6.92 1.90 5.09
C ILE A 33 8.24 1.13 5.04
N GLY A 34 8.75 0.91 3.83
CA GLY A 34 9.95 0.11 3.55
C GLY A 34 9.71 -1.39 3.37
N VAL A 35 8.48 -1.88 3.56
CA VAL A 35 8.08 -3.24 3.22
C VAL A 35 8.08 -3.42 1.71
N THR A 36 8.59 -4.53 1.20
CA THR A 36 8.48 -4.89 -0.22
C THR A 36 7.11 -5.53 -0.47
N LEU A 37 6.35 -4.95 -1.38
CA LEU A 37 5.10 -5.49 -1.91
C LEU A 37 5.30 -5.94 -3.35
N GLN A 38 4.88 -7.17 -3.67
CA GLN A 38 4.82 -7.69 -5.02
C GLN A 38 3.46 -8.33 -5.30
N VAL A 39 3.03 -8.23 -6.55
CA VAL A 39 1.87 -8.94 -7.11
C VAL A 39 2.34 -9.65 -8.38
N ASP A 40 2.33 -10.99 -8.39
CA ASP A 40 2.89 -11.81 -9.47
C ASP A 40 4.33 -11.39 -9.84
N GLY A 41 5.18 -11.13 -8.83
CA GLY A 41 6.58 -10.73 -9.02
C GLY A 41 6.80 -9.28 -9.48
N VAL A 42 5.74 -8.47 -9.62
CA VAL A 42 5.82 -7.05 -9.99
C VAL A 42 5.55 -6.18 -8.77
N GLY A 43 6.47 -5.28 -8.41
CA GLY A 43 6.28 -4.46 -7.21
C GLY A 43 7.50 -3.65 -6.79
N GLY A 44 7.53 -3.30 -5.49
CA GLY A 44 8.61 -2.49 -4.93
C GLY A 44 8.41 -2.15 -3.47
N LEU A 45 9.21 -1.21 -2.97
CA LEU A 45 9.13 -0.75 -1.59
C LEU A 45 7.92 0.15 -1.40
N ILE A 46 7.11 -0.10 -0.38
CA ILE A 46 6.04 0.82 0.03
C ILE A 46 6.68 2.08 0.61
N VAL A 47 6.41 3.22 -0.02
CA VAL A 47 6.97 4.52 0.39
C VAL A 47 5.93 5.50 0.89
N GLU A 48 4.64 5.24 0.68
CA GLU A 48 3.55 6.10 1.17
C GLU A 48 2.29 5.29 1.42
N VAL A 49 1.65 5.56 2.57
CA VAL A 49 0.39 4.95 2.97
C VAL A 49 -0.50 5.94 3.72
N GLU A 50 -1.80 5.62 3.83
CA GLU A 50 -2.74 6.32 4.71
C GLU A 50 -3.50 5.31 5.58
N ALA A 51 -3.63 5.62 6.88
CA ALA A 51 -4.46 4.85 7.80
C ALA A 51 -5.92 5.34 7.79
N TYR A 52 -6.84 4.38 7.82
CA TYR A 52 -8.28 4.61 7.94
C TYR A 52 -8.83 3.75 9.06
N HIS A 53 -9.23 4.41 10.15
CA HIS A 53 -9.81 3.74 11.31
C HIS A 53 -11.34 3.76 11.20
N HIS A 54 -12.00 2.69 11.55
CA HIS A 54 -13.46 2.53 11.40
C HIS A 54 -14.31 3.59 12.11
N THR A 55 -13.77 4.25 13.13
CA THR A 55 -14.50 5.28 13.91
C THR A 55 -14.42 6.68 13.29
N GLU A 56 -13.67 6.88 12.19
CA GLU A 56 -13.51 8.21 11.62
C GLU A 56 -14.32 8.38 10.33
N PRO A 57 -14.94 9.57 10.11
CA PRO A 57 -15.96 9.75 9.08
C PRO A 57 -15.45 9.70 7.62
N ALA A 58 -14.13 9.67 7.39
CA ALA A 58 -13.58 9.46 6.05
C ALA A 58 -13.36 7.97 5.72
N ALA A 59 -13.48 7.05 6.71
CA ALA A 59 -13.37 5.62 6.47
C ALA A 59 -14.62 5.10 5.72
N HIS A 60 -14.43 4.24 4.72
CA HIS A 60 -15.53 3.60 3.99
C HIS A 60 -16.42 2.72 4.88
N SER A 61 -15.90 2.28 6.02
CA SER A 61 -16.59 1.44 7.00
C SER A 61 -17.38 2.23 8.05
N PHE A 62 -17.24 3.57 8.10
CA PHE A 62 -17.83 4.41 9.13
C PHE A 62 -19.36 4.24 9.29
N HIS A 63 -20.07 4.07 8.18
CA HIS A 63 -21.52 3.87 8.17
C HIS A 63 -21.93 2.39 8.18
N GLY A 64 -21.02 1.49 8.52
CA GLY A 64 -21.28 0.06 8.59
C GLY A 64 -21.04 -0.69 7.28
N PRO A 65 -21.38 -2.00 7.24
CA PRO A 65 -21.13 -2.87 6.12
C PRO A 65 -22.07 -2.59 4.93
N THR A 66 -21.53 -2.69 3.74
CA THR A 66 -22.22 -2.65 2.46
C THR A 66 -21.66 -3.76 1.55
N PRO A 67 -22.34 -4.17 0.48
CA PRO A 67 -21.78 -5.13 -0.48
C PRO A 67 -20.40 -4.71 -1.03
N ARG A 68 -20.15 -3.41 -1.12
CA ARG A 68 -18.89 -2.86 -1.63
C ARG A 68 -17.72 -3.01 -0.66
N ASN A 69 -17.97 -2.77 0.64
CA ASN A 69 -16.91 -2.71 1.67
C ASN A 69 -16.88 -3.92 2.61
N GLN A 70 -17.69 -4.94 2.35
CA GLN A 70 -17.85 -6.10 3.24
C GLN A 70 -16.51 -6.78 3.58
N VAL A 71 -15.56 -6.82 2.65
CA VAL A 71 -14.20 -7.36 2.88
C VAL A 71 -13.48 -6.67 4.03
N MET A 72 -13.73 -5.37 4.26
CA MET A 72 -13.12 -4.63 5.38
C MET A 72 -13.56 -5.16 6.75
N PHE A 73 -14.75 -5.77 6.85
CA PHE A 73 -15.28 -6.33 8.09
C PHE A 73 -14.83 -7.77 8.34
N GLY A 74 -14.12 -8.37 7.38
CA GLY A 74 -13.51 -9.69 7.50
C GLY A 74 -12.22 -9.69 8.32
N PRO A 75 -11.51 -10.83 8.35
CA PRO A 75 -10.27 -10.97 9.11
C PRO A 75 -9.15 -10.08 8.57
N PRO A 76 -8.15 -9.71 9.42
CA PRO A 76 -6.99 -8.93 8.99
C PRO A 76 -6.11 -9.70 8.00
N GLY A 77 -5.32 -8.95 7.23
CA GLY A 77 -4.40 -9.51 6.24
C GLY A 77 -5.07 -9.90 4.93
N PHE A 78 -6.25 -9.34 4.65
CA PHE A 78 -6.93 -9.45 3.36
C PHE A 78 -6.90 -8.12 2.61
N VAL A 79 -7.03 -8.19 1.30
CA VAL A 79 -7.00 -7.02 0.42
C VAL A 79 -8.41 -6.51 0.18
N TYR A 80 -8.62 -5.22 0.41
CA TYR A 80 -9.82 -4.51 -0.02
C TYR A 80 -9.51 -3.65 -1.24
N VAL A 81 -10.11 -3.98 -2.38
CA VAL A 81 -9.94 -3.22 -3.63
C VAL A 81 -11.25 -2.55 -4.01
N TYR A 82 -11.20 -1.26 -4.22
CA TYR A 82 -12.36 -0.51 -4.69
C TYR A 82 -12.03 0.43 -5.85
N ARG A 83 -13.05 0.82 -6.61
CA ARG A 83 -12.91 1.77 -7.70
C ARG A 83 -13.16 3.20 -7.19
N SER A 84 -12.15 4.04 -7.24
CA SER A 84 -12.23 5.45 -6.86
C SER A 84 -12.70 6.29 -8.04
N TYR A 85 -13.71 7.14 -7.82
CA TYR A 85 -14.36 7.98 -8.84
C TYR A 85 -14.77 7.24 -10.12
N GLY A 86 -15.00 5.93 -10.04
CA GLY A 86 -15.32 5.12 -11.22
C GLY A 86 -14.16 4.93 -12.22
N ILE A 87 -12.96 5.45 -11.94
CA ILE A 87 -11.85 5.50 -12.88
C ILE A 87 -10.69 4.59 -12.45
N HIS A 88 -10.22 4.70 -11.20
CA HIS A 88 -9.01 4.05 -10.71
C HIS A 88 -9.31 3.02 -9.64
N TRP A 89 -8.56 1.92 -9.64
CA TRP A 89 -8.53 0.99 -8.52
C TRP A 89 -7.67 1.57 -7.39
N CYS A 90 -8.07 1.28 -6.15
CA CYS A 90 -7.30 1.55 -4.95
C CYS A 90 -7.19 0.26 -4.15
N VAL A 91 -6.00 0.00 -3.59
CA VAL A 91 -5.72 -1.20 -2.80
C VAL A 91 -5.48 -0.84 -1.34
N ASN A 92 -6.19 -1.54 -0.45
CA ASN A 92 -6.07 -1.38 1.00
C ASN A 92 -5.81 -2.73 1.65
N PHE A 93 -5.09 -2.71 2.76
CA PHE A 93 -4.82 -3.87 3.59
C PHE A 93 -5.66 -3.80 4.85
N VAL A 94 -6.55 -4.78 5.03
CA VAL A 94 -7.45 -4.86 6.19
C VAL A 94 -6.65 -5.15 7.45
N CYS A 95 -6.92 -4.38 8.51
CA CYS A 95 -6.21 -4.41 9.78
C CYS A 95 -7.15 -4.63 10.96
N GLU A 96 -6.56 -4.90 12.12
CA GLU A 96 -7.23 -5.12 13.40
C GLU A 96 -8.02 -6.44 13.44
N ARG A 97 -8.84 -6.63 14.46
CA ARG A 97 -9.68 -7.83 14.56
C ARG A 97 -10.80 -7.83 13.54
N GLU A 98 -11.28 -8.99 13.20
CA GLU A 98 -12.50 -9.15 12.40
C GLU A 98 -13.66 -8.32 12.99
N GLY A 99 -14.42 -7.66 12.13
CA GLY A 99 -15.49 -6.74 12.49
C GLY A 99 -15.05 -5.29 12.75
N SER A 100 -13.72 -4.99 12.94
CA SER A 100 -13.25 -3.61 13.16
C SER A 100 -13.33 -2.75 11.90
N ALA A 101 -13.04 -3.35 10.73
CA ALA A 101 -13.11 -2.69 9.43
C ALA A 101 -12.17 -1.47 9.27
N SER A 102 -11.01 -1.51 9.91
CA SER A 102 -9.91 -0.56 9.68
C SER A 102 -9.00 -1.04 8.58
N ALA A 103 -8.39 -0.13 7.80
CA ALA A 103 -7.51 -0.50 6.70
C ALA A 103 -6.42 0.53 6.42
N VAL A 104 -5.33 0.09 5.78
CA VAL A 104 -4.26 0.95 5.27
C VAL A 104 -4.34 1.02 3.76
N LEU A 105 -4.54 2.22 3.22
CA LEU A 105 -4.45 2.51 1.79
C LEU A 105 -2.98 2.59 1.37
N ILE A 106 -2.58 1.82 0.37
CA ILE A 106 -1.25 1.91 -0.24
C ILE A 106 -1.29 3.01 -1.29
N ARG A 107 -0.44 4.04 -1.12
CA ARG A 107 -0.47 5.24 -1.96
C ARG A 107 0.63 5.30 -2.99
N ALA A 108 1.85 4.90 -2.62
CA ALA A 108 2.97 4.92 -3.55
C ALA A 108 4.00 3.84 -3.25
N LEU A 109 4.68 3.39 -4.29
CA LEU A 109 5.80 2.46 -4.23
C LEU A 109 7.02 3.06 -4.93
N GLN A 110 8.21 2.74 -4.43
CA GLN A 110 9.44 2.79 -5.20
C GLN A 110 9.54 1.50 -6.01
N PRO A 111 9.44 1.53 -7.34
CA PRO A 111 9.53 0.34 -8.18
C PRO A 111 10.89 -0.34 -8.06
N THR A 112 10.91 -1.66 -7.85
CA THR A 112 12.17 -2.44 -7.77
C THR A 112 12.10 -3.78 -8.52
N HIS A 113 10.88 -4.29 -8.80
CA HIS A 113 10.66 -5.58 -9.43
C HIS A 113 9.68 -5.45 -10.59
N GLY A 114 9.98 -6.08 -11.73
CA GLY A 114 9.08 -6.11 -12.87
C GLY A 114 8.88 -4.77 -13.58
N LEU A 115 9.89 -3.88 -13.60
CA LEU A 115 9.81 -2.53 -14.19
C LEU A 115 9.31 -2.54 -15.63
N ALA A 116 9.74 -3.50 -16.45
CA ALA A 116 9.30 -3.62 -17.83
C ALA A 116 7.77 -3.85 -17.93
N ALA A 117 7.20 -4.67 -17.04
CA ALA A 117 5.76 -4.87 -16.97
C ALA A 117 5.03 -3.61 -16.53
N MET A 118 5.56 -2.87 -15.54
CA MET A 118 5.00 -1.61 -15.09
C MET A 118 4.99 -0.56 -16.21
N ARG A 119 6.11 -0.39 -16.92
CA ARG A 119 6.21 0.54 -18.07
C ARG A 119 5.17 0.23 -19.14
N ARG A 120 5.03 -1.05 -19.54
CA ARG A 120 4.00 -1.46 -20.51
C ARG A 120 2.59 -1.14 -20.03
N ARG A 121 2.25 -1.47 -18.75
CA ARG A 121 0.91 -1.24 -18.20
C ARG A 121 0.59 0.25 -18.03
N ARG A 122 1.59 1.06 -17.73
CA ARG A 122 1.46 2.50 -17.51
C ARG A 122 1.60 3.34 -18.79
N GLY A 123 2.21 2.78 -19.85
CA GLY A 123 2.50 3.48 -21.10
C GLY A 123 3.53 4.62 -20.94
N LEU A 124 4.49 4.48 -20.01
CA LEU A 124 5.53 5.49 -19.77
C LEU A 124 6.80 4.87 -19.17
N ASP A 125 7.95 5.54 -19.36
CA ASP A 125 9.27 5.06 -18.95
C ASP A 125 9.79 5.68 -17.65
N ASP A 126 9.28 6.84 -17.24
CA ASP A 126 9.72 7.53 -16.01
C ASP A 126 9.35 6.70 -14.77
N GLU A 127 10.39 6.12 -14.14
CA GLU A 127 10.23 5.28 -12.95
C GLU A 127 9.52 5.99 -11.78
N ARG A 128 9.74 7.31 -11.63
CA ARG A 128 9.10 8.10 -10.57
C ARG A 128 7.59 8.17 -10.75
N ALA A 129 7.13 8.17 -11.99
CA ALA A 129 5.73 8.28 -12.33
C ALA A 129 4.99 6.94 -12.35
N LEU A 130 5.71 5.80 -12.33
CA LEU A 130 5.08 4.47 -12.43
C LEU A 130 4.09 4.21 -11.29
N CYS A 131 4.48 4.47 -10.03
CA CYS A 131 3.72 4.09 -8.84
C CYS A 131 3.48 5.25 -7.86
N SER A 132 3.59 6.51 -8.29
CA SER A 132 3.42 7.70 -7.45
C SER A 132 1.96 8.11 -7.33
N GLY A 133 1.14 7.29 -6.71
CA GLY A 133 -0.27 7.51 -6.45
C GLY A 133 -1.09 6.22 -6.45
N PRO A 134 -2.21 6.12 -5.69
CA PRO A 134 -2.94 4.87 -5.47
C PRO A 134 -3.45 4.24 -6.79
N GLY A 135 -4.01 5.03 -7.69
CA GLY A 135 -4.45 4.54 -9.00
C GLY A 135 -3.29 4.16 -9.92
N LYS A 136 -2.17 4.90 -9.84
CA LYS A 136 -0.98 4.63 -10.65
C LYS A 136 -0.34 3.30 -10.25
N LEU A 137 -0.17 3.06 -8.94
CA LEU A 137 0.43 1.82 -8.46
C LEU A 137 -0.46 0.60 -8.78
N THR A 138 -1.77 0.70 -8.64
CA THR A 138 -2.66 -0.43 -8.97
C THR A 138 -2.61 -0.77 -10.46
N GLN A 139 -2.55 0.23 -11.34
CA GLN A 139 -2.35 0.01 -12.77
C GLN A 139 -0.98 -0.63 -13.05
N ALA A 140 0.10 -0.13 -12.43
CA ALA A 140 1.45 -0.64 -12.60
C ALA A 140 1.58 -2.11 -12.16
N LEU A 141 0.95 -2.48 -11.02
CA LEU A 141 0.97 -3.83 -10.49
C LEU A 141 -0.07 -4.76 -11.17
N GLY A 142 -1.00 -4.22 -11.94
CA GLY A 142 -2.09 -4.97 -12.55
C GLY A 142 -3.20 -5.36 -11.56
N ILE A 143 -3.34 -4.60 -10.46
CA ILE A 143 -4.39 -4.84 -9.45
C ILE A 143 -5.75 -4.37 -9.99
N THR A 144 -6.73 -5.26 -9.89
CA THR A 144 -8.11 -5.03 -10.30
C THR A 144 -9.07 -5.58 -9.23
N HIS A 145 -10.37 -5.51 -9.47
CA HIS A 145 -11.38 -6.11 -8.59
C HIS A 145 -11.17 -7.62 -8.32
N LYS A 146 -10.50 -8.34 -9.22
CA LYS A 146 -10.20 -9.77 -9.05
C LYS A 146 -9.32 -10.06 -7.81
N HIS A 147 -8.62 -9.06 -7.31
CA HIS A 147 -7.78 -9.16 -6.12
C HIS A 147 -8.53 -8.85 -4.82
N ASN A 148 -9.78 -8.35 -4.92
CA ASN A 148 -10.58 -8.02 -3.74
C ASN A 148 -10.89 -9.29 -2.93
N GLY A 149 -10.60 -9.27 -1.63
CA GLY A 149 -10.80 -10.41 -0.74
C GLY A 149 -9.72 -11.49 -0.80
N LEU A 150 -8.60 -11.29 -1.51
CA LEU A 150 -7.47 -12.21 -1.48
C LEU A 150 -6.61 -11.99 -0.23
N ALA A 151 -5.97 -13.06 0.23
CA ALA A 151 -5.06 -13.01 1.37
C ALA A 151 -3.69 -12.42 0.98
N LEU A 152 -3.10 -11.60 1.86
CA LEU A 152 -1.78 -10.97 1.66
C LEU A 152 -0.61 -11.92 1.89
N ASP A 153 -0.85 -13.04 2.59
CA ASP A 153 0.14 -14.08 2.90
C ASP A 153 0.14 -15.25 1.89
N ALA A 154 -0.55 -15.08 0.76
CA ALA A 154 -0.65 -16.07 -0.32
C ALA A 154 -0.56 -15.41 -1.71
N ALA A 155 -0.19 -16.20 -2.72
CA ALA A 155 -0.19 -15.73 -4.09
C ALA A 155 -1.58 -15.15 -4.49
N PRO A 156 -1.61 -14.08 -5.31
CA PRO A 156 -0.48 -13.51 -6.08
C PRO A 156 0.36 -12.50 -5.28
N PHE A 157 0.03 -12.25 -4.00
CA PHE A 157 0.73 -11.29 -3.15
C PHE A 157 1.97 -11.90 -2.50
N ALA A 158 3.04 -11.10 -2.40
CA ALA A 158 4.20 -11.39 -1.58
C ALA A 158 4.61 -10.10 -0.86
N LEU A 159 4.63 -10.14 0.49
CA LEU A 159 5.07 -9.05 1.34
C LEU A 159 6.27 -9.48 2.16
N GLN A 160 7.37 -8.72 2.07
CA GLN A 160 8.61 -8.99 2.79
C GLN A 160 8.93 -7.84 3.74
N ALA A 161 9.24 -8.19 4.98
CA ALA A 161 9.60 -7.22 6.01
C ALA A 161 10.78 -6.35 5.57
N ARG A 162 10.76 -5.09 5.98
CA ARG A 162 11.88 -4.16 5.78
C ARG A 162 13.15 -4.62 6.49
N ALA A 163 14.31 -4.33 5.90
CA ALA A 163 15.61 -4.68 6.48
C ALA A 163 15.98 -3.80 7.69
N SER A 164 15.52 -2.56 7.73
CA SER A 164 15.80 -1.58 8.78
C SER A 164 14.60 -0.65 9.00
N LYS A 165 14.57 0.01 10.17
CA LYS A 165 13.54 1.01 10.48
C LYS A 165 13.84 2.29 9.68
N PRO A 166 12.93 2.72 8.78
CA PRO A 166 13.13 3.94 7.99
C PRO A 166 12.81 5.20 8.81
N ASP A 167 13.31 6.35 8.35
CA ASP A 167 12.83 7.66 8.80
C ASP A 167 11.50 7.97 8.10
N ILE A 168 10.47 8.28 8.90
CA ILE A 168 9.09 8.42 8.43
C ILE A 168 8.63 9.86 8.60
N ALA A 169 8.15 10.45 7.51
CA ALA A 169 7.38 11.68 7.53
C ALA A 169 5.91 11.37 7.87
N VAL A 170 5.29 12.24 8.66
CA VAL A 170 3.88 12.15 9.06
C VAL A 170 3.17 13.43 8.63
N GLY A 171 1.99 13.30 8.06
CA GLY A 171 1.20 14.42 7.60
C GLY A 171 -0.27 14.08 7.43
N VAL A 172 -1.03 15.06 6.96
CA VAL A 172 -2.47 14.88 6.69
C VAL A 172 -2.71 14.04 5.45
N ARG A 173 -3.84 13.35 5.42
CA ARG A 173 -4.28 12.53 4.30
C ARG A 173 -4.71 13.39 3.10
N ILE A 174 -4.67 12.83 1.91
CA ILE A 174 -4.86 13.55 0.65
C ILE A 174 -6.26 13.28 0.08
N GLY A 175 -6.93 14.35 -0.39
CA GLY A 175 -8.17 14.23 -1.14
C GLY A 175 -9.40 13.91 -0.30
N LEU A 176 -9.38 14.23 1.00
CA LEU A 176 -10.49 14.06 1.92
C LEU A 176 -11.27 15.37 2.12
N THR A 177 -12.57 15.24 2.38
CA THR A 177 -13.46 16.33 2.79
C THR A 177 -13.90 16.23 4.23
N LYS A 178 -13.61 15.09 4.90
CA LYS A 178 -13.91 14.81 6.30
C LYS A 178 -12.65 14.35 7.01
N ALA A 179 -12.55 14.63 8.32
CA ALA A 179 -11.39 14.26 9.14
C ALA A 179 -10.04 14.67 8.50
N VAL A 180 -10.01 15.87 7.91
CA VAL A 180 -8.89 16.38 7.08
C VAL A 180 -7.63 16.65 7.90
N ASP A 181 -7.77 16.96 9.19
CA ASP A 181 -6.68 17.36 10.07
C ASP A 181 -5.93 16.18 10.71
N LEU A 182 -6.43 14.94 10.53
CA LEU A 182 -5.80 13.77 11.14
C LEU A 182 -4.48 13.43 10.45
N PRO A 183 -3.34 13.37 11.21
CA PRO A 183 -2.01 13.14 10.68
C PRO A 183 -1.77 11.66 10.41
N TRP A 184 -2.63 11.03 9.63
CA TRP A 184 -2.61 9.59 9.38
C TRP A 184 -2.11 9.21 8.00
N ARG A 185 -1.32 10.08 7.39
CA ARG A 185 -0.51 9.80 6.21
C ARG A 185 0.94 9.64 6.61
N TYR A 186 1.57 8.56 6.16
CA TYR A 186 2.93 8.19 6.47
C TYR A 186 3.72 8.02 5.18
N GLY A 187 4.96 8.54 5.14
CA GLY A 187 5.82 8.44 3.97
C GLY A 187 7.29 8.26 4.32
N LEU A 188 8.02 7.61 3.43
CA LEU A 188 9.48 7.50 3.53
C LEU A 188 10.09 8.88 3.33
N ARG A 189 10.70 9.46 4.39
CA ARG A 189 11.30 10.80 4.33
C ARG A 189 12.37 10.87 3.23
N GLY A 190 12.32 11.94 2.44
CA GLY A 190 13.25 12.16 1.34
C GLY A 190 13.05 11.29 0.10
N SER A 191 12.03 10.41 0.07
CA SER A 191 11.75 9.61 -1.11
C SER A 191 11.22 10.47 -2.26
N LYS A 192 11.82 10.28 -3.45
CA LYS A 192 11.36 10.92 -4.69
C LYS A 192 10.16 10.22 -5.35
N PHE A 193 9.67 9.14 -4.75
CA PHE A 193 8.57 8.32 -5.27
C PHE A 193 7.24 8.57 -4.56
N LEU A 194 7.17 9.54 -3.66
CA LEU A 194 5.92 9.93 -2.99
C LEU A 194 4.87 10.45 -4.01
N SER A 195 3.59 10.27 -3.71
CA SER A 195 2.50 10.76 -4.55
C SER A 195 2.40 12.29 -4.50
N LYS A 196 2.71 12.89 -3.34
CA LYS A 196 2.83 14.33 -3.08
C LYS A 196 3.87 14.57 -1.97
N PRO A 197 4.52 15.73 -1.92
CA PRO A 197 5.35 16.14 -0.79
C PRO A 197 4.60 16.12 0.55
N PHE A 198 5.35 16.01 1.64
CA PHE A 198 4.86 16.17 3.02
C PHE A 198 5.01 17.60 3.50
#